data_721938b32684a3470d275fa80ea4560d
#
_entry.id   721938b32684a3470d275fa80ea4560d
#
_cell.length_a   1.000
_cell.length_b   1.000
_cell.length_c   1.000
_cell.angle_alpha   90.00
_cell.angle_beta   90.00
_cell.angle_gamma   90.00
#
_symmetry.space_group_name_H-M   'P 1'
#
loop_
_entity.id
_entity.type
_entity.pdbx_description
1 polymer ?
#
loop_
_entity_poly.entity_id
_entity_poly.type
_entity_poly.pdbx_seq_one_letter_code
_entity_poly.pdbx_strand_id
1 'polypeptide(L)'
;MDFKLQGVVVPVITPFDDAGEFDDSAMGQLVDYLIARGIHGLFPCGTTGEGFLLSLDERRRVAEAVIEAADGRIPVIVHTGAANTTDAIALTEHAKAAGADAIAVIPPFVYHHTDGALMRHYMAVVNSAPDLPLLLYNFPAISNN
;
A
#
# COMPACT_ATOMS: atom_id res chain seq x y z
N MET A 1 -19.08 3.05 2.24
CA MET A 1 -18.85 2.33 3.52
C MET A 1 -18.11 3.24 4.46
N ASP A 2 -18.49 3.31 5.74
CA ASP A 2 -17.65 3.99 6.73
C ASP A 2 -16.42 3.12 6.98
N PHE A 3 -15.26 3.51 6.43
CA PHE A 3 -13.99 2.85 6.68
C PHE A 3 -13.65 2.92 8.17
N LYS A 4 -13.52 1.77 8.80
CA LYS A 4 -13.11 1.66 10.22
C LYS A 4 -11.87 0.82 10.31
N LEU A 5 -10.76 1.45 10.69
CA LEU A 5 -9.53 0.76 10.98
C LEU A 5 -9.44 0.50 12.48
N GLN A 6 -9.44 -0.77 12.88
CA GLN A 6 -9.29 -1.18 14.28
C GLN A 6 -8.61 -2.54 14.39
N GLY A 7 -8.01 -2.82 15.54
CA GLY A 7 -7.37 -4.10 15.81
C GLY A 7 -5.99 -4.24 15.16
N VAL A 8 -5.66 -5.42 14.67
CA VAL A 8 -4.34 -5.77 14.13
C VAL A 8 -4.35 -5.67 12.61
N VAL A 9 -3.58 -4.74 12.07
CA VAL A 9 -3.30 -4.62 10.63
C VAL A 9 -1.91 -5.19 10.38
N VAL A 10 -1.81 -6.15 9.47
CA VAL A 10 -0.57 -6.87 9.20
C VAL A 10 0.11 -6.34 7.93
N PRO A 11 1.36 -5.85 8.03
CA PRO A 11 2.19 -5.62 6.86
C PRO A 11 2.47 -6.95 6.16
N VAL A 12 2.05 -7.08 4.91
CA VAL A 12 2.17 -8.33 4.14
C VAL A 12 3.53 -8.37 3.45
N ILE A 13 4.22 -9.52 3.55
CA ILE A 13 5.40 -9.79 2.73
C ILE A 13 4.99 -10.02 1.27
N THR A 14 5.92 -9.87 0.35
CA THR A 14 5.71 -10.18 -1.08
C THR A 14 6.41 -11.50 -1.40
N PRO A 15 5.68 -12.61 -1.63
CA PRO A 15 6.29 -13.87 -2.02
C PRO A 15 6.76 -13.82 -3.47
N PHE A 16 7.90 -14.47 -3.72
CA PHE A 16 8.48 -14.66 -5.04
C PHE A 16 8.71 -16.15 -5.30
N ASP A 17 8.63 -16.54 -6.54
CA ASP A 17 8.98 -17.89 -6.98
C ASP A 17 10.49 -18.08 -7.14
N ASP A 18 10.93 -19.29 -7.53
CA ASP A 18 12.35 -19.62 -7.74
C ASP A 18 13.00 -18.84 -8.91
N ALA A 19 12.20 -18.23 -9.79
CA ALA A 19 12.67 -17.36 -10.87
C ALA A 19 12.82 -15.89 -10.42
N GLY A 20 12.34 -15.55 -9.20
CA GLY A 20 12.31 -14.19 -8.67
C GLY A 20 11.13 -13.37 -9.16
N GLU A 21 10.10 -14.02 -9.71
CA GLU A 21 8.86 -13.38 -10.11
C GLU A 21 7.83 -13.42 -8.96
N PHE A 22 6.94 -12.43 -8.91
CA PHE A 22 5.86 -12.40 -7.90
C PHE A 22 4.96 -13.63 -8.00
N ASP A 23 4.81 -14.35 -6.87
CA ASP A 23 3.98 -15.54 -6.75
C ASP A 23 2.56 -15.21 -6.26
N ASP A 24 1.63 -15.03 -7.19
CA ASP A 24 0.22 -14.74 -6.92
C ASP A 24 -0.45 -15.85 -6.08
N SER A 25 -0.10 -17.13 -6.34
CA SER A 25 -0.68 -18.28 -5.63
C SER A 25 -0.25 -18.30 -4.17
N ALA A 26 1.04 -18.08 -3.91
CA ALA A 26 1.56 -18.00 -2.56
C ALA A 26 0.99 -16.77 -1.82
N MET A 27 0.76 -15.65 -2.50
CA MET A 27 0.11 -14.48 -1.92
C MET A 27 -1.32 -14.81 -1.48
N GLY A 28 -2.12 -15.47 -2.31
CA GLY A 28 -3.47 -15.89 -1.94
C GLY A 28 -3.50 -16.78 -0.69
N GLN A 29 -2.61 -17.78 -0.64
CA GLN A 29 -2.48 -18.66 0.52
C GLN A 29 -2.06 -17.90 1.79
N LEU A 30 -1.15 -16.94 1.67
CA LEU A 30 -0.71 -16.10 2.78
C LEU A 30 -1.86 -15.24 3.33
N VAL A 31 -2.64 -14.62 2.45
CA VAL A 31 -3.81 -13.81 2.86
C VAL A 31 -4.83 -14.68 3.60
N ASP A 32 -5.17 -15.85 3.07
CA ASP A 32 -6.08 -16.78 3.71
C ASP A 32 -5.57 -17.24 5.09
N TYR A 33 -4.28 -17.57 5.17
CA TYR A 33 -3.65 -17.92 6.44
C TYR A 33 -3.75 -16.81 7.47
N LEU A 34 -3.46 -15.57 7.09
CA LEU A 34 -3.51 -14.42 7.98
C LEU A 34 -4.95 -14.13 8.46
N ILE A 35 -5.92 -14.17 7.55
CA ILE A 35 -7.34 -13.98 7.88
C ILE A 35 -7.81 -15.06 8.86
N ALA A 36 -7.44 -16.32 8.63
CA ALA A 36 -7.77 -17.43 9.53
C ALA A 36 -7.15 -17.27 10.94
N ARG A 37 -6.10 -16.46 11.10
CA ARG A 37 -5.48 -16.09 12.39
C ARG A 37 -6.17 -14.92 13.09
N GLY A 38 -7.23 -14.35 12.50
CA GLY A 38 -8.04 -13.32 13.13
C GLY A 38 -7.42 -11.93 13.07
N ILE A 39 -6.65 -11.62 12.03
CA ILE A 39 -6.20 -10.25 11.78
C ILE A 39 -7.38 -9.37 11.33
N HIS A 40 -7.20 -8.05 11.37
CA HIS A 40 -8.27 -7.08 11.15
C HIS A 40 -8.06 -6.22 9.90
N GLY A 41 -6.92 -6.33 9.26
CA GLY A 41 -6.60 -5.64 8.00
C GLY A 41 -5.26 -6.06 7.42
N LEU A 42 -5.06 -5.79 6.13
CA LEU A 42 -3.85 -6.09 5.37
C LEU A 42 -3.19 -4.79 4.89
N PHE A 43 -1.87 -4.77 4.90
CA PHE A 43 -1.06 -3.62 4.46
C PHE A 43 0.02 -4.08 3.47
N PRO A 44 -0.33 -4.29 2.18
CA PRO A 44 0.61 -4.66 1.14
C PRO A 44 1.48 -3.49 0.66
N CYS A 45 2.58 -3.82 -0.01
CA CYS A 45 3.54 -2.89 -0.62
C CYS A 45 4.22 -1.91 0.36
N GLY A 46 4.11 -2.14 1.66
CA GLY A 46 4.86 -1.39 2.68
C GLY A 46 6.33 -1.84 2.74
N THR A 47 7.04 -1.39 3.79
CA THR A 47 8.46 -1.74 4.01
C THR A 47 8.66 -3.25 4.17
N THR A 48 7.79 -3.91 4.93
CA THR A 48 7.82 -5.38 5.12
C THR A 48 7.59 -6.14 3.82
N GLY A 49 6.76 -5.61 2.93
CA GLY A 49 6.49 -6.18 1.61
C GLY A 49 7.50 -5.75 0.54
N GLU A 50 8.62 -5.14 0.94
CA GLU A 50 9.70 -4.71 0.05
C GLU A 50 9.23 -3.77 -1.09
N GLY A 51 8.11 -3.05 -0.86
CA GLY A 51 7.42 -2.26 -1.87
C GLY A 51 8.29 -1.20 -2.58
N PHE A 52 9.39 -0.77 -1.96
CA PHE A 52 10.32 0.19 -2.57
C PHE A 52 11.29 -0.47 -3.56
N LEU A 53 11.42 -1.80 -3.52
CA LEU A 53 12.27 -2.58 -4.42
C LEU A 53 11.49 -3.09 -5.64
N LEU A 54 10.15 -3.09 -5.56
CA LEU A 54 9.26 -3.49 -6.63
C LEU A 54 9.13 -2.39 -7.69
N SER A 55 9.04 -2.77 -8.95
CA SER A 55 8.58 -1.89 -10.02
C SER A 55 7.12 -1.44 -9.78
N LEU A 56 6.68 -0.39 -10.46
CA LEU A 56 5.28 0.06 -10.36
C LEU A 56 4.30 -1.02 -10.80
N ASP A 57 4.66 -1.82 -11.79
CA ASP A 57 3.79 -2.89 -12.30
C ASP A 57 3.70 -4.06 -11.32
N GLU A 58 4.80 -4.45 -10.69
CA GLU A 58 4.78 -5.45 -9.61
C GLU A 58 3.95 -4.96 -8.42
N ARG A 59 4.10 -3.70 -8.01
CA ARG A 59 3.29 -3.14 -6.92
C ARG A 59 1.79 -3.16 -7.24
N ARG A 60 1.41 -2.91 -8.50
CA ARG A 60 0.01 -3.03 -8.96
C ARG A 60 -0.49 -4.46 -8.85
N ARG A 61 0.28 -5.42 -9.37
CA ARG A 61 -0.06 -6.86 -9.28
C ARG A 61 -0.19 -7.33 -7.84
N VAL A 62 0.74 -6.96 -6.96
CA VAL A 62 0.67 -7.29 -5.53
C VAL A 62 -0.58 -6.72 -4.88
N ALA A 63 -0.92 -5.46 -5.16
CA ALA A 63 -2.13 -4.83 -4.62
C ALA A 63 -3.40 -5.56 -5.10
N GLU A 64 -3.50 -5.85 -6.39
CA GLU A 64 -4.62 -6.61 -6.98
C GLU A 64 -4.77 -7.98 -6.34
N ALA A 65 -3.68 -8.75 -6.24
CA ALA A 65 -3.70 -10.09 -5.66
C ALA A 65 -4.16 -10.10 -4.19
N VAL A 66 -3.70 -9.13 -3.40
CA VAL A 66 -4.12 -9.02 -1.98
C VAL A 66 -5.58 -8.60 -1.86
N ILE A 67 -6.04 -7.66 -2.68
CA ILE A 67 -7.45 -7.21 -2.70
C ILE A 67 -8.37 -8.36 -3.12
N GLU A 68 -8.03 -9.06 -4.21
CA GLU A 68 -8.78 -10.21 -4.69
C GLU A 68 -8.83 -11.33 -3.65
N ALA A 69 -7.68 -11.69 -3.08
CA ALA A 69 -7.61 -12.72 -2.05
C ALA A 69 -8.35 -12.33 -0.77
N ALA A 70 -8.35 -11.05 -0.39
CA ALA A 70 -9.12 -10.59 0.77
C ALA A 70 -10.63 -10.72 0.57
N ASP A 71 -11.12 -10.57 -0.67
CA ASP A 71 -12.53 -10.74 -1.07
C ASP A 71 -13.52 -10.01 -0.12
N GLY A 72 -13.17 -8.78 0.28
CA GLY A 72 -13.97 -7.97 1.21
C GLY A 72 -14.12 -8.52 2.64
N ARG A 73 -13.42 -9.59 2.99
CA ARG A 73 -13.45 -10.19 4.35
C ARG A 73 -12.86 -9.29 5.42
N ILE A 74 -11.81 -8.56 5.08
CA ILE A 74 -11.14 -7.57 5.93
C ILE A 74 -10.60 -6.43 5.06
N PRO A 75 -10.42 -5.20 5.60
CA PRO A 75 -9.94 -4.07 4.83
C PRO A 75 -8.50 -4.26 4.35
N VAL A 76 -8.25 -3.77 3.12
CA VAL A 76 -6.92 -3.70 2.51
C VAL A 76 -6.49 -2.25 2.38
N ILE A 77 -5.36 -1.91 3.03
CA ILE A 77 -4.76 -0.58 3.00
C ILE A 77 -3.50 -0.66 2.14
N VAL A 78 -3.58 -0.22 0.89
CA VAL A 78 -2.45 -0.33 -0.04
C VAL A 78 -1.45 0.80 0.22
N HIS A 79 -0.16 0.46 0.37
CA HIS A 79 0.89 1.48 0.43
C HIS A 79 1.18 1.99 -0.99
N THR A 80 0.88 3.26 -1.24
CA THR A 80 1.06 3.91 -2.56
C THR A 80 2.16 4.97 -2.57
N GLY A 81 2.82 5.20 -1.43
CA GLY A 81 3.94 6.14 -1.35
C GLY A 81 5.10 5.75 -2.29
N ALA A 82 5.72 6.76 -2.90
CA ALA A 82 6.82 6.62 -3.83
C ALA A 82 7.83 7.77 -3.64
N ALA A 83 9.01 7.65 -4.28
CA ALA A 83 10.04 8.69 -4.23
C ALA A 83 9.61 10.01 -4.91
N ASN A 84 8.60 9.97 -5.77
CA ASN A 84 8.06 11.15 -6.46
C ASN A 84 6.52 11.16 -6.45
N THR A 85 5.95 12.34 -6.67
CA THR A 85 4.50 12.54 -6.61
C THR A 85 3.76 11.86 -7.76
N THR A 86 4.34 11.82 -8.95
CA THR A 86 3.70 11.23 -10.13
C THR A 86 3.44 9.74 -9.95
N ASP A 87 4.44 8.99 -9.46
CA ASP A 87 4.30 7.57 -9.20
C ASP A 87 3.33 7.29 -8.04
N ALA A 88 3.38 8.12 -6.98
CA ALA A 88 2.44 7.99 -5.87
C ALA A 88 0.99 8.21 -6.32
N ILE A 89 0.73 9.17 -7.20
CA ILE A 89 -0.59 9.39 -7.81
C ILE A 89 -1.00 8.17 -8.65
N ALA A 90 -0.14 7.71 -9.55
CA ALA A 90 -0.45 6.58 -10.43
C ALA A 90 -0.78 5.29 -9.65
N LEU A 91 -0.04 5.02 -8.55
CA LEU A 91 -0.33 3.89 -7.66
C LEU A 91 -1.62 4.09 -6.88
N THR A 92 -1.93 5.33 -6.48
CA THR A 92 -3.16 5.66 -5.74
C THR A 92 -4.40 5.50 -6.60
N GLU A 93 -4.37 6.02 -7.82
CA GLU A 93 -5.46 5.85 -8.80
C GLU A 93 -5.71 4.37 -9.11
N HIS A 94 -4.62 3.61 -9.28
CA HIS A 94 -4.70 2.17 -9.49
C HIS A 94 -5.29 1.44 -8.26
N ALA A 95 -4.81 1.72 -7.04
CA ALA A 95 -5.32 1.11 -5.82
C ALA A 95 -6.84 1.37 -5.64
N LYS A 96 -7.30 2.60 -5.94
CA LYS A 96 -8.72 2.94 -5.96
C LYS A 96 -9.48 2.11 -6.98
N ALA A 97 -8.98 1.99 -8.20
CA ALA A 97 -9.63 1.22 -9.26
C ALA A 97 -9.68 -0.28 -8.95
N ALA A 98 -8.65 -0.82 -8.29
CA ALA A 98 -8.59 -2.20 -7.84
C ALA A 98 -9.50 -2.50 -6.64
N GLY A 99 -10.04 -1.49 -5.95
CA GLY A 99 -10.97 -1.68 -4.84
C GLY A 99 -10.33 -1.68 -3.45
N ALA A 100 -9.18 -1.02 -3.27
CA ALA A 100 -8.61 -0.79 -1.95
C ALA A 100 -9.57 -0.03 -1.04
N ASP A 101 -9.60 -0.38 0.25
CA ASP A 101 -10.44 0.30 1.26
C ASP A 101 -9.81 1.62 1.74
N ALA A 102 -8.48 1.70 1.69
CA ALA A 102 -7.70 2.89 2.02
C ALA A 102 -6.31 2.82 1.38
N ILE A 103 -5.61 3.93 1.41
CA ILE A 103 -4.19 3.98 1.07
C ILE A 103 -3.35 4.46 2.24
N ALA A 104 -2.07 4.10 2.25
CA ALA A 104 -1.08 4.70 3.12
C ALA A 104 0.06 5.29 2.29
N VAL A 105 0.52 6.46 2.66
CA VAL A 105 1.54 7.19 1.91
C VAL A 105 2.65 7.64 2.84
N ILE A 106 3.87 7.14 2.59
CA ILE A 106 5.08 7.68 3.19
C ILE A 106 5.46 8.99 2.49
N PRO A 107 6.08 9.97 3.15
CA PRO A 107 6.62 11.14 2.46
C PRO A 107 7.60 10.72 1.34
N PRO A 108 7.78 11.52 0.28
CA PRO A 108 8.86 11.27 -0.67
C PRO A 108 10.18 11.14 0.09
N PHE A 109 10.95 10.11 -0.25
CA PHE A 109 12.17 9.73 0.46
C PHE A 109 13.43 10.03 -0.37
N VAL A 110 14.61 9.77 0.19
CA VAL A 110 15.96 10.08 -0.30
C VAL A 110 16.35 11.53 -0.02
N TYR A 111 15.53 12.51 -0.36
CA TYR A 111 15.85 13.93 -0.16
C TYR A 111 14.98 14.53 0.93
N HIS A 112 15.56 15.45 1.71
CA HIS A 112 14.80 16.24 2.67
C HIS A 112 13.90 17.25 1.93
N HIS A 113 12.67 17.34 2.35
CA HIS A 113 11.66 18.23 1.77
C HIS A 113 11.17 19.25 2.80
N THR A 114 10.81 20.43 2.33
CA THR A 114 10.15 21.43 3.19
C THR A 114 8.71 21.03 3.47
N ASP A 115 8.15 21.48 4.60
CA ASP A 115 6.74 21.22 4.96
C ASP A 115 5.77 21.60 3.84
N GLY A 116 6.02 22.74 3.16
CA GLY A 116 5.21 23.16 2.03
C GLY A 116 5.30 22.22 0.81
N ALA A 117 6.44 21.56 0.59
CA ALA A 117 6.58 20.55 -0.46
C ALA A 117 5.85 19.27 -0.09
N LEU A 118 5.97 18.82 1.16
CA LEU A 118 5.24 17.65 1.68
C LEU A 118 3.73 17.86 1.61
N MET A 119 3.26 19.04 2.01
CA MET A 119 1.84 19.38 1.92
C MET A 119 1.33 19.30 0.47
N ARG A 120 2.07 19.87 -0.48
CA ARG A 120 1.69 19.79 -1.91
C ARG A 120 1.68 18.34 -2.42
N HIS A 121 2.65 17.52 -2.02
CA HIS A 121 2.69 16.11 -2.36
C HIS A 121 1.43 15.37 -1.87
N TYR A 122 1.13 15.45 -0.58
CA TYR A 122 -0.03 14.78 0.00
C TYR A 122 -1.35 15.28 -0.59
N MET A 123 -1.48 16.60 -0.80
CA MET A 123 -2.69 17.15 -1.41
C MET A 123 -2.87 16.68 -2.86
N ALA A 124 -1.79 16.52 -3.62
CA ALA A 124 -1.86 15.98 -4.98
C ALA A 124 -2.33 14.52 -4.98
N VAL A 125 -1.81 13.70 -4.05
CA VAL A 125 -2.23 12.30 -3.89
C VAL A 125 -3.70 12.21 -3.45
N VAL A 126 -4.13 12.98 -2.43
CA VAL A 126 -5.53 13.01 -1.98
C VAL A 126 -6.48 13.40 -3.11
N ASN A 127 -6.11 14.43 -3.89
CA ASN A 127 -6.96 14.91 -4.98
C ASN A 127 -7.08 13.90 -6.15
N SER A 128 -6.15 12.96 -6.30
CA SER A 128 -6.25 11.91 -7.33
C SER A 128 -7.27 10.81 -6.96
N ALA A 129 -7.58 10.66 -5.67
CA ALA A 129 -8.57 9.71 -5.18
C ALA A 129 -9.35 10.27 -3.97
N PRO A 130 -10.18 11.32 -4.14
CA PRO A 130 -10.74 12.09 -3.03
C PRO A 130 -11.66 11.29 -2.09
N ASP A 131 -12.25 10.20 -2.57
CA ASP A 131 -13.16 9.35 -1.79
C ASP A 131 -12.44 8.18 -1.08
N LEU A 132 -11.13 8.05 -1.27
CA LEU A 132 -10.32 6.99 -0.68
C LEU A 132 -9.61 7.51 0.57
N PRO A 133 -9.86 6.93 1.76
CA PRO A 133 -9.15 7.33 2.98
C PRO A 133 -7.63 7.22 2.83
N LEU A 134 -6.91 8.28 3.25
CA LEU A 134 -5.45 8.31 3.23
C LEU A 134 -4.90 8.31 4.65
N LEU A 135 -4.00 7.37 4.93
CA LEU A 135 -3.21 7.30 6.16
C LEU A 135 -1.82 7.89 5.91
N LEU A 136 -1.41 8.84 6.73
CA LEU A 136 -0.04 9.34 6.71
C LEU A 136 0.89 8.32 7.35
N TYR A 137 1.77 7.72 6.55
CA TYR A 137 2.76 6.76 7.04
C TYR A 137 4.03 7.49 7.49
N ASN A 138 4.06 7.86 8.76
CA ASN A 138 5.19 8.57 9.34
C ASN A 138 6.34 7.63 9.69
N PHE A 139 7.38 7.62 8.84
CA PHE A 139 8.60 6.83 9.07
C PHE A 139 9.85 7.68 8.80
N PRO A 140 10.23 8.57 9.72
CA PRO A 140 11.33 9.53 9.53
C PRO A 140 12.67 8.86 9.21
N ALA A 141 12.95 7.68 9.78
CA ALA A 141 14.20 6.95 9.54
C ALA A 141 14.39 6.53 8.07
N ILE A 142 13.31 6.39 7.29
CA ILE A 142 13.39 6.06 5.86
C ILE A 142 13.17 7.31 5.01
N SER A 143 12.17 8.14 5.37
CA SER A 143 11.80 9.29 4.56
C SER A 143 12.79 10.47 4.67
N ASN A 144 13.55 10.54 5.75
CA ASN A 144 14.41 11.68 6.05
C ASN A 144 13.64 13.03 6.15
N ASN A 145 12.35 12.96 6.53
CA ASN A 145 11.45 14.10 6.68
C ASN A 145 10.73 14.05 8.01
#